data_2e6ba2516731f197022e2b754de81f31
#
_entry.id   2e6ba2516731f197022e2b754de81f31
#
_cell.length_a   1.000
_cell.length_b   1.000
_cell.length_c   1.000
_cell.angle_alpha   90.00
_cell.angle_beta   90.00
_cell.angle_gamma   90.00
#
_symmetry.space_group_name_H-M   'P 1'
#
loop_
_entity.id
_entity.type
_entity.pdbx_description
1 polymer ?
#
loop_
_entity_poly.entity_id
_entity_poly.type
_entity_poly.pdbx_seq_one_letter_code
_entity_poly.pdbx_strand_id
1 'polypeptide(L)'
;MEQLWIPAGEGNSEYIEKKSRFLGLVLPVTTEAEARAQLEAVKKREYDARHNCWAYVLHTGQKRYSDDGEPQGTAGQPILNVLEREGVQDVLCVVTRYFGGILLGAGGLCRAYTKAAKDALDNAGISELRPWSVLRLDCPYALFERVKLEADKRGGLVRDADYGAQIALTILLPQPEEAAFRKALQELSAGSLAPETTGAELRGVRIR
;
A
#
# COMPACT_ATOMS: atom_id res chain seq x y z
N MET A 1 2.58 -18.91 -0.71
CA MET A 1 1.97 -17.78 0.03
C MET A 1 0.90 -17.19 -0.86
N GLU A 2 -0.30 -16.93 -0.33
CA GLU A 2 -1.32 -16.18 -1.09
C GLU A 2 -0.78 -14.81 -1.45
N GLN A 3 -1.08 -14.35 -2.66
CA GLN A 3 -0.72 -13.00 -3.11
C GLN A 3 -1.49 -11.98 -2.25
N LEU A 4 -0.78 -11.12 -1.53
CA LEU A 4 -1.39 -10.07 -0.74
C LEU A 4 -1.24 -8.73 -1.47
N TRP A 5 -2.37 -8.17 -1.88
CA TRP A 5 -2.44 -6.86 -2.53
C TRP A 5 -2.87 -5.80 -1.52
N ILE A 6 -2.13 -4.71 -1.49
CA ILE A 6 -2.33 -3.58 -0.57
C ILE A 6 -2.37 -2.27 -1.35
N PRO A 7 -2.94 -1.18 -0.82
CA PRO A 7 -2.76 0.14 -1.41
C PRO A 7 -1.26 0.47 -1.55
N ALA A 8 -0.85 1.05 -2.69
CA ALA A 8 0.54 1.46 -2.89
C ALA A 8 0.89 2.72 -2.07
N GLY A 9 -0.12 3.44 -1.59
CA GLY A 9 -0.01 4.63 -0.77
C GLY A 9 -1.38 5.21 -0.45
N GLU A 10 -1.41 6.48 -0.03
CA GLU A 10 -2.64 7.24 0.10
C GLU A 10 -3.19 7.62 -1.28
N GLY A 11 -4.53 7.53 -1.44
CA GLY A 11 -5.21 7.95 -2.65
C GLY A 11 -6.45 8.79 -2.36
N ASN A 12 -6.60 9.87 -3.08
CA ASN A 12 -7.68 10.83 -2.94
C ASN A 12 -8.51 10.92 -4.22
N SER A 13 -9.81 11.17 -4.10
CA SER A 13 -10.69 11.45 -5.23
C SER A 13 -11.75 12.48 -4.88
N GLU A 14 -12.27 13.15 -5.89
CA GLU A 14 -13.46 13.96 -5.77
C GLU A 14 -14.43 13.60 -6.91
N TYR A 15 -15.66 13.26 -6.56
CA TYR A 15 -16.73 13.00 -7.49
C TYR A 15 -17.94 13.88 -7.18
N ILE A 16 -18.50 14.54 -8.20
CA ILE A 16 -19.66 15.42 -8.06
C ILE A 16 -20.85 14.82 -8.81
N GLU A 17 -21.95 14.63 -8.10
CA GLU A 17 -23.22 14.16 -8.67
C GLU A 17 -24.38 15.01 -8.16
N LYS A 18 -25.14 15.64 -9.08
CA LYS A 18 -26.27 16.53 -8.72
C LYS A 18 -25.93 17.52 -7.60
N LYS A 19 -24.80 18.21 -7.72
CA LYS A 19 -24.24 19.16 -6.76
C LYS A 19 -23.76 18.55 -5.43
N SER A 20 -24.02 17.28 -5.14
CA SER A 20 -23.39 16.60 -4.01
C SER A 20 -21.93 16.30 -4.33
N ARG A 21 -21.03 16.54 -3.35
CA ARG A 21 -19.60 16.23 -3.45
C ARG A 21 -19.30 14.97 -2.65
N PHE A 22 -18.57 14.06 -3.24
CA PHE A 22 -18.10 12.82 -2.62
C PHE A 22 -16.56 12.83 -2.64
N LEU A 23 -15.94 12.95 -1.47
CA LEU A 23 -14.51 12.95 -1.31
C LEU A 23 -14.07 11.55 -0.89
N GLY A 24 -13.44 10.82 -1.78
CA GLY A 24 -12.87 9.50 -1.50
C GLY A 24 -11.46 9.61 -0.97
N LEU A 25 -11.14 8.84 0.06
CA LEU A 25 -9.81 8.70 0.66
C LEU A 25 -9.52 7.24 0.92
N VAL A 26 -8.42 6.74 0.35
CA VAL A 26 -7.87 5.40 0.63
C VAL A 26 -6.59 5.55 1.42
N LEU A 27 -6.47 4.76 2.49
CA LEU A 27 -5.32 4.75 3.40
C LEU A 27 -4.85 3.30 3.63
N PRO A 28 -3.53 3.03 3.56
CA PRO A 28 -2.98 1.77 4.06
C PRO A 28 -3.18 1.69 5.58
N VAL A 29 -3.69 0.57 6.07
CA VAL A 29 -3.87 0.27 7.51
C VAL A 29 -3.68 -1.22 7.73
N THR A 30 -2.99 -1.62 8.78
CA THR A 30 -2.71 -3.04 9.06
C THR A 30 -3.51 -3.59 10.23
N THR A 31 -4.14 -2.71 11.01
CA THR A 31 -4.93 -3.07 12.20
C THR A 31 -6.24 -2.31 12.29
N GLU A 32 -7.21 -2.88 13.00
CA GLU A 32 -8.47 -2.20 13.31
C GLU A 32 -8.24 -0.90 14.11
N ALA A 33 -7.24 -0.88 14.99
CA ALA A 33 -6.91 0.30 15.79
C ALA A 33 -6.41 1.46 14.89
N GLU A 34 -5.54 1.16 13.92
CA GLU A 34 -5.12 2.14 12.91
C GLU A 34 -6.30 2.63 12.06
N ALA A 35 -7.14 1.72 11.56
CA ALA A 35 -8.31 2.09 10.78
C ALA A 35 -9.23 3.04 11.54
N ARG A 36 -9.49 2.77 12.82
CA ARG A 36 -10.29 3.65 13.69
C ARG A 36 -9.64 5.00 13.93
N ALA A 37 -8.34 5.03 14.21
CA ALA A 37 -7.60 6.28 14.43
C ALA A 37 -7.63 7.18 13.19
N GLN A 38 -7.41 6.61 12.00
CA GLN A 38 -7.49 7.33 10.73
C GLN A 38 -8.91 7.83 10.43
N LEU A 39 -9.93 7.00 10.68
CA LEU A 39 -11.33 7.40 10.53
C LEU A 39 -11.68 8.61 11.43
N GLU A 40 -11.26 8.58 12.68
CA GLU A 40 -11.50 9.71 13.60
C GLU A 40 -10.74 10.97 13.16
N ALA A 41 -9.55 10.85 12.59
CA ALA A 41 -8.83 11.97 12.00
C ALA A 41 -9.58 12.57 10.80
N VAL A 42 -10.15 11.73 9.92
CA VAL A 42 -11.00 12.18 8.81
C VAL A 42 -12.23 12.90 9.31
N LYS A 43 -12.96 12.32 10.28
CA LYS A 43 -14.15 12.95 10.86
C LYS A 43 -13.88 14.32 11.50
N LYS A 44 -12.71 14.48 12.12
CA LYS A 44 -12.29 15.78 12.67
C LYS A 44 -11.96 16.79 11.57
N ARG A 45 -11.34 16.38 10.50
CA ARG A 45 -11.02 17.23 9.35
C ARG A 45 -12.28 17.66 8.60
N GLU A 46 -13.19 16.72 8.36
CA GLU A 46 -14.43 16.90 7.63
C GLU A 46 -15.64 17.06 8.59
N TYR A 47 -15.45 17.84 9.66
CA TYR A 47 -16.41 17.95 10.80
C TYR A 47 -17.79 18.50 10.41
N ASP A 48 -17.88 19.26 9.32
CA ASP A 48 -19.09 19.85 8.77
C ASP A 48 -19.81 18.95 7.75
N ALA A 49 -19.20 17.83 7.38
CA ALA A 49 -19.84 16.82 6.55
C ALA A 49 -20.87 16.01 7.35
N ARG A 50 -22.00 15.68 6.72
CA ARG A 50 -23.06 14.88 7.37
C ARG A 50 -22.72 13.38 7.43
N HIS A 51 -21.97 12.89 6.45
CA HIS A 51 -21.70 11.47 6.30
C HIS A 51 -20.24 11.23 5.94
N ASN A 52 -19.55 10.43 6.74
CA ASN A 52 -18.23 9.88 6.50
C ASN A 52 -18.36 8.35 6.43
N CYS A 53 -18.87 7.87 5.29
CA CYS A 53 -19.11 6.44 5.09
C CYS A 53 -17.77 5.74 4.82
N TRP A 54 -17.61 4.52 5.35
CA TRP A 54 -16.32 3.86 5.27
C TRP A 54 -16.43 2.34 5.18
N ALA A 55 -15.37 1.72 4.68
CA ALA A 55 -15.10 0.29 4.79
C ALA A 55 -13.61 0.04 4.97
N TYR A 56 -13.26 -1.03 5.68
CA TYR A 56 -11.91 -1.56 5.72
C TYR A 56 -11.88 -3.07 5.50
N VAL A 57 -10.77 -3.55 4.95
CA VAL A 57 -10.43 -4.97 4.79
C VAL A 57 -9.01 -5.17 5.28
N LEU A 58 -8.78 -6.11 6.20
CA LEU A 58 -7.47 -6.45 6.73
C LEU A 58 -7.03 -7.83 6.25
N HIS A 59 -5.72 -8.06 6.13
CA HIS A 59 -5.14 -9.36 5.76
C HIS A 59 -5.51 -10.49 6.74
N THR A 60 -5.90 -10.15 7.98
CA THR A 60 -6.41 -11.08 8.98
C THR A 60 -7.80 -11.65 8.67
N GLY A 61 -8.43 -11.21 7.57
CA GLY A 61 -9.80 -11.54 7.19
C GLY A 61 -10.87 -10.66 7.83
N GLN A 62 -10.48 -9.74 8.73
CA GLN A 62 -11.43 -8.79 9.31
C GLN A 62 -11.85 -7.75 8.27
N LYS A 63 -13.16 -7.53 8.16
CA LYS A 63 -13.75 -6.50 7.31
C LYS A 63 -14.95 -5.89 8.01
N ARG A 64 -15.09 -4.57 7.90
CA ARG A 64 -16.24 -3.82 8.42
C ARG A 64 -16.54 -2.63 7.54
N TYR A 65 -17.77 -2.14 7.65
CA TYR A 65 -18.23 -0.94 6.96
C TYR A 65 -19.30 -0.21 7.78
N SER A 66 -19.58 1.04 7.38
CA SER A 66 -20.66 1.84 7.93
C SER A 66 -21.22 2.77 6.87
N ASP A 67 -22.54 2.89 6.87
CA ASP A 67 -23.27 3.88 6.06
C ASP A 67 -23.27 5.27 6.72
N ASP A 68 -22.83 5.41 7.98
CA ASP A 68 -22.72 6.67 8.73
C ASP A 68 -23.92 7.62 8.56
N GLY A 69 -25.13 7.07 8.69
CA GLY A 69 -26.41 7.80 8.58
C GLY A 69 -26.96 7.95 7.17
N GLU A 70 -26.31 7.47 6.13
CA GLU A 70 -26.95 7.27 4.82
C GLU A 70 -27.96 6.12 4.88
N PRO A 71 -28.90 6.01 3.93
CA PRO A 71 -29.82 4.87 3.86
C PRO A 71 -29.06 3.54 3.84
N GLN A 72 -29.54 2.57 4.59
CA GLN A 72 -28.88 1.29 4.78
C GLN A 72 -28.46 0.63 3.45
N GLY A 73 -27.18 0.23 3.35
CA GLY A 73 -26.60 -0.46 2.20
C GLY A 73 -26.33 0.42 0.99
N THR A 74 -26.45 1.76 1.12
CA THR A 74 -26.24 2.66 -0.03
C THR A 74 -24.86 3.29 -0.10
N ALA A 75 -24.03 3.11 0.94
CA ALA A 75 -22.70 3.75 1.04
C ALA A 75 -21.61 2.77 1.46
N GLY A 76 -21.62 2.31 2.72
CA GLY A 76 -20.56 1.48 3.26
C GLY A 76 -20.40 0.13 2.54
N GLN A 77 -21.52 -0.54 2.24
CA GLN A 77 -21.48 -1.80 1.49
C GLN A 77 -20.96 -1.60 0.03
N PRO A 78 -21.38 -0.58 -0.74
CA PRO A 78 -20.77 -0.23 -2.03
C PRO A 78 -19.26 0.01 -1.96
N ILE A 79 -18.77 0.71 -0.91
CA ILE A 79 -17.33 0.93 -0.70
C ILE A 79 -16.64 -0.42 -0.45
N LEU A 80 -17.16 -1.25 0.46
CA LEU A 80 -16.59 -2.57 0.74
C LEU A 80 -16.51 -3.43 -0.52
N ASN A 81 -17.57 -3.44 -1.34
CA ASN A 81 -17.61 -4.21 -2.58
C ASN A 81 -16.52 -3.79 -3.57
N VAL A 82 -16.11 -2.51 -3.59
CA VAL A 82 -14.97 -2.05 -4.40
C VAL A 82 -13.69 -2.72 -3.91
N LEU A 83 -13.40 -2.66 -2.62
CA LEU A 83 -12.18 -3.22 -2.05
C LEU A 83 -12.10 -4.75 -2.28
N GLU A 84 -13.22 -5.46 -2.08
CA GLU A 84 -13.29 -6.91 -2.29
C GLU A 84 -13.11 -7.30 -3.77
N ARG A 85 -13.72 -6.58 -4.71
CA ARG A 85 -13.57 -6.86 -6.16
C ARG A 85 -12.15 -6.62 -6.66
N GLU A 86 -11.48 -5.60 -6.11
CA GLU A 86 -10.08 -5.32 -6.43
C GLU A 86 -9.11 -6.24 -5.68
N GLY A 87 -9.60 -7.05 -4.72
CA GLY A 87 -8.80 -8.00 -3.95
C GLY A 87 -7.81 -7.33 -3.00
N VAL A 88 -8.03 -6.06 -2.64
CA VAL A 88 -7.09 -5.27 -1.83
C VAL A 88 -7.41 -5.46 -0.35
N GLN A 89 -6.36 -5.67 0.43
CA GLN A 89 -6.39 -5.84 1.88
C GLN A 89 -5.48 -4.78 2.53
N ASP A 90 -5.51 -4.74 3.87
CA ASP A 90 -4.78 -3.73 4.66
C ASP A 90 -5.11 -2.30 4.21
N VAL A 91 -6.39 -2.06 4.00
CA VAL A 91 -6.95 -0.84 3.43
C VAL A 91 -8.12 -0.32 4.23
N LEU A 92 -8.14 1.00 4.46
CA LEU A 92 -9.32 1.77 4.86
C LEU A 92 -9.71 2.68 3.68
N CYS A 93 -10.99 2.66 3.31
CA CYS A 93 -11.57 3.63 2.38
C CYS A 93 -12.65 4.42 3.10
N VAL A 94 -12.55 5.73 3.08
CA VAL A 94 -13.56 6.67 3.61
C VAL A 94 -14.08 7.49 2.46
N VAL A 95 -15.40 7.64 2.35
CA VAL A 95 -16.04 8.55 1.40
C VAL A 95 -16.88 9.55 2.19
N THR A 96 -16.44 10.78 2.19
CA THR A 96 -17.12 11.90 2.84
C THR A 96 -18.07 12.56 1.85
N ARG A 97 -19.32 12.78 2.27
CA ARG A 97 -20.32 13.40 1.41
C ARG A 97 -20.79 14.76 1.95
N TYR A 98 -20.78 15.74 1.04
CA TYR A 98 -21.46 17.03 1.19
C TYR A 98 -22.69 17.06 0.32
N PHE A 99 -23.87 17.25 0.95
CA PHE A 99 -25.16 17.25 0.24
C PHE A 99 -25.35 18.50 -0.62
N GLY A 100 -25.68 18.32 -1.89
CA GLY A 100 -25.87 19.40 -2.86
C GLY A 100 -27.31 19.91 -3.01
N GLY A 101 -28.22 19.55 -2.12
CA GLY A 101 -29.63 20.01 -2.16
C GLY A 101 -30.54 19.16 -3.06
N ILE A 102 -30.02 18.19 -3.82
CA ILE A 102 -30.78 17.33 -4.73
C ILE A 102 -30.64 15.88 -4.31
N LEU A 103 -31.76 15.19 -4.10
CA LEU A 103 -31.75 13.77 -3.73
C LEU A 103 -31.30 12.89 -4.92
N LEU A 104 -30.38 11.95 -4.63
CA LEU A 104 -29.89 11.01 -5.62
C LEU A 104 -30.73 9.73 -5.72
N GLY A 105 -31.45 9.38 -4.64
CA GLY A 105 -32.07 8.08 -4.44
C GLY A 105 -31.05 6.97 -4.17
N ALA A 106 -31.51 5.81 -3.70
CA ALA A 106 -30.64 4.70 -3.28
C ALA A 106 -29.65 4.25 -4.38
N GLY A 107 -30.14 4.06 -5.61
CA GLY A 107 -29.30 3.66 -6.74
C GLY A 107 -28.29 4.74 -7.15
N GLY A 108 -28.63 6.03 -7.01
CA GLY A 108 -27.71 7.14 -7.25
C GLY A 108 -26.60 7.20 -6.22
N LEU A 109 -26.95 7.01 -4.92
CA LEU A 109 -25.99 6.93 -3.83
C LEU A 109 -25.01 5.78 -4.03
N CYS A 110 -25.51 4.56 -4.25
CA CYS A 110 -24.64 3.39 -4.47
C CYS A 110 -23.61 3.66 -5.58
N ARG A 111 -24.04 4.21 -6.71
CA ARG A 111 -23.11 4.53 -7.82
C ARG A 111 -22.10 5.60 -7.43
N ALA A 112 -22.52 6.65 -6.73
CA ALA A 112 -21.62 7.74 -6.34
C ALA A 112 -20.56 7.27 -5.33
N TYR A 113 -20.95 6.51 -4.29
CA TYR A 113 -20.02 5.93 -3.32
C TYR A 113 -19.06 4.94 -3.97
N THR A 114 -19.56 4.05 -4.85
CA THR A 114 -18.71 3.12 -5.62
C THR A 114 -17.70 3.88 -6.47
N LYS A 115 -18.14 4.93 -7.19
CA LYS A 115 -17.27 5.72 -8.07
C LYS A 115 -16.18 6.43 -7.28
N ALA A 116 -16.54 7.14 -6.19
CA ALA A 116 -15.58 7.85 -5.37
C ALA A 116 -14.55 6.90 -4.72
N ALA A 117 -15.00 5.76 -4.19
CA ALA A 117 -14.10 4.75 -3.62
C ALA A 117 -13.16 4.15 -4.67
N LYS A 118 -13.68 3.82 -5.87
CA LYS A 118 -12.87 3.26 -6.95
C LYS A 118 -11.82 4.25 -7.42
N ASP A 119 -12.19 5.52 -7.64
CA ASP A 119 -11.25 6.54 -8.09
C ASP A 119 -10.15 6.81 -7.05
N ALA A 120 -10.51 6.83 -5.76
CA ALA A 120 -9.53 6.97 -4.69
C ALA A 120 -8.54 5.79 -4.65
N LEU A 121 -9.03 4.56 -4.84
CA LEU A 121 -8.18 3.37 -4.90
C LEU A 121 -7.28 3.37 -6.14
N ASP A 122 -7.79 3.78 -7.29
CA ASP A 122 -6.99 3.89 -8.51
C ASP A 122 -5.87 4.94 -8.36
N ASN A 123 -6.15 6.05 -7.68
CA ASN A 123 -5.16 7.07 -7.39
C ASN A 123 -4.12 6.61 -6.34
N ALA A 124 -4.52 5.80 -5.36
CA ALA A 124 -3.59 5.15 -4.44
C ALA A 124 -2.64 4.20 -5.17
N GLY A 125 -3.15 3.53 -6.19
CA GLY A 125 -2.49 2.40 -6.83
C GLY A 125 -2.51 1.15 -5.96
N ILE A 126 -2.06 0.03 -6.52
CA ILE A 126 -2.00 -1.25 -5.83
C ILE A 126 -0.59 -1.80 -5.89
N SER A 127 -0.11 -2.28 -4.76
CA SER A 127 1.16 -3.01 -4.61
C SER A 127 0.89 -4.45 -4.20
N GLU A 128 1.71 -5.35 -4.69
CA GLU A 128 1.80 -6.72 -4.21
C GLU A 128 2.90 -6.81 -3.16
N LEU A 129 2.58 -7.38 -1.99
CA LEU A 129 3.59 -7.70 -0.98
C LEU A 129 4.40 -8.89 -1.44
N ARG A 130 5.70 -8.68 -1.64
CA ARG A 130 6.66 -9.71 -2.05
C ARG A 130 7.75 -9.88 -0.99
N PRO A 131 8.25 -11.12 -0.80
CA PRO A 131 9.35 -11.35 0.14
C PRO A 131 10.68 -10.82 -0.45
N TRP A 132 11.41 -10.10 0.41
CA TRP A 132 12.75 -9.60 0.12
C TRP A 132 13.72 -10.14 1.15
N SER A 133 14.92 -10.55 0.70
CA SER A 133 16.03 -10.93 1.55
C SER A 133 16.78 -9.70 2.04
N VAL A 134 17.17 -9.72 3.31
CA VAL A 134 18.08 -8.73 3.90
C VAL A 134 19.46 -9.36 3.94
N LEU A 135 20.38 -8.84 3.15
CA LEU A 135 21.74 -9.35 3.01
C LEU A 135 22.73 -8.38 3.66
N ARG A 136 23.67 -8.92 4.44
CA ARG A 136 24.80 -8.17 4.95
C ARG A 136 26.07 -8.59 4.23
N LEU A 137 26.91 -7.63 3.89
CA LEU A 137 28.15 -7.84 3.13
C LEU A 137 29.20 -6.82 3.51
N ASP A 138 30.42 -7.29 3.89
CA ASP A 138 31.59 -6.41 3.99
C ASP A 138 32.26 -6.32 2.62
N CYS A 139 32.36 -5.10 2.09
CA CYS A 139 32.75 -4.82 0.71
C CYS A 139 34.00 -3.90 0.68
N PRO A 140 35.07 -4.28 -0.05
CA PRO A 140 36.16 -3.34 -0.33
C PRO A 140 35.67 -2.15 -1.16
N TYR A 141 36.21 -0.97 -0.90
CA TYR A 141 35.86 0.28 -1.62
C TYR A 141 35.93 0.12 -3.15
N ALA A 142 36.93 -0.61 -3.65
CA ALA A 142 37.12 -0.83 -5.08
C ALA A 142 35.97 -1.61 -5.76
N LEU A 143 35.18 -2.37 -5.00
CA LEU A 143 34.06 -3.19 -5.51
C LEU A 143 32.69 -2.59 -5.22
N PHE A 144 32.60 -1.55 -4.38
CA PHE A 144 31.34 -0.99 -3.89
C PHE A 144 30.36 -0.63 -5.02
N GLU A 145 30.79 0.19 -5.98
CA GLU A 145 29.92 0.61 -7.09
C GLU A 145 29.47 -0.59 -7.97
N ARG A 146 30.33 -1.61 -8.11
CA ARG A 146 29.98 -2.80 -8.88
C ARG A 146 28.96 -3.67 -8.14
N VAL A 147 29.10 -3.81 -6.81
CA VAL A 147 28.12 -4.51 -5.95
C VAL A 147 26.78 -3.80 -5.99
N LYS A 148 26.77 -2.48 -5.86
CA LYS A 148 25.57 -1.66 -5.95
C LYS A 148 24.87 -1.84 -7.30
N LEU A 149 25.63 -1.76 -8.40
CA LEU A 149 25.09 -1.96 -9.76
C LEU A 149 24.50 -3.35 -9.94
N GLU A 150 25.12 -4.39 -9.35
CA GLU A 150 24.59 -5.77 -9.43
C GLU A 150 23.29 -5.93 -8.60
N ALA A 151 23.15 -5.24 -7.47
CA ALA A 151 21.90 -5.18 -6.72
C ALA A 151 20.81 -4.48 -7.54
N ASP A 152 21.11 -3.28 -8.06
CA ASP A 152 20.16 -2.47 -8.85
C ASP A 152 19.65 -3.22 -10.09
N LYS A 153 20.52 -3.94 -10.83
CA LYS A 153 20.13 -4.75 -11.99
C LYS A 153 19.09 -5.83 -11.68
N ARG A 154 19.00 -6.25 -10.41
CA ARG A 154 18.06 -7.28 -9.93
C ARG A 154 16.88 -6.68 -9.16
N GLY A 155 16.69 -5.35 -9.28
CA GLY A 155 15.65 -4.63 -8.58
C GLY A 155 15.89 -4.53 -7.07
N GLY A 156 17.09 -4.84 -6.59
CA GLY A 156 17.51 -4.65 -5.21
C GLY A 156 17.94 -3.21 -4.94
N LEU A 157 18.27 -2.93 -3.70
CA LEU A 157 18.80 -1.62 -3.28
C LEU A 157 19.75 -1.76 -2.07
N VAL A 158 20.72 -0.86 -1.98
CA VAL A 158 21.53 -0.69 -0.77
C VAL A 158 20.71 0.15 0.21
N ARG A 159 20.30 -0.48 1.32
CA ARG A 159 19.52 0.19 2.38
C ARG A 159 20.42 1.02 3.29
N ASP A 160 21.61 0.49 3.59
CA ASP A 160 22.56 1.11 4.48
C ASP A 160 24.00 0.79 4.10
N ALA A 161 24.93 1.71 4.35
CA ALA A 161 26.35 1.56 4.09
C ALA A 161 27.15 2.25 5.21
N ASP A 162 27.87 1.46 6.00
CA ASP A 162 28.76 1.96 7.05
C ASP A 162 30.22 1.95 6.55
N TYR A 163 30.86 3.11 6.55
CA TYR A 163 32.18 3.33 5.97
C TYR A 163 33.27 3.20 7.04
N GLY A 164 33.99 2.06 7.02
CA GLY A 164 35.10 1.76 7.89
C GLY A 164 36.35 1.31 7.13
N ALA A 165 37.09 0.35 7.65
CA ALA A 165 38.19 -0.28 6.90
C ALA A 165 37.72 -0.99 5.63
N GLN A 166 36.52 -1.54 5.67
CA GLN A 166 35.69 -1.95 4.54
C GLN A 166 34.33 -1.29 4.69
N ILE A 167 33.50 -1.34 3.65
CA ILE A 167 32.14 -0.82 3.68
C ILE A 167 31.21 -1.96 4.11
N ALA A 168 30.58 -1.84 5.28
CA ALA A 168 29.56 -2.79 5.69
C ALA A 168 28.20 -2.41 5.06
N LEU A 169 27.74 -3.22 4.12
CA LEU A 169 26.52 -3.00 3.35
C LEU A 169 25.36 -3.80 3.90
N THR A 170 24.19 -3.17 3.98
CA THR A 170 22.92 -3.85 4.11
C THR A 170 22.16 -3.70 2.78
N ILE A 171 21.94 -4.82 2.11
CA ILE A 171 21.30 -4.88 0.78
C ILE A 171 19.93 -5.54 0.92
N LEU A 172 18.93 -4.93 0.35
CA LEU A 172 17.60 -5.52 0.17
C LEU A 172 17.48 -6.03 -1.26
N LEU A 173 17.08 -7.28 -1.40
CA LEU A 173 16.96 -7.93 -2.70
C LEU A 173 15.67 -8.75 -2.78
N PRO A 174 14.90 -8.68 -3.89
CA PRO A 174 13.80 -9.61 -4.11
C PRO A 174 14.27 -11.05 -3.90
N GLN A 175 13.59 -11.82 -3.05
CA GLN A 175 14.04 -13.16 -2.65
C GLN A 175 14.35 -14.09 -3.83
N PRO A 176 13.60 -14.10 -4.94
CA PRO A 176 13.93 -14.92 -6.11
C PRO A 176 15.26 -14.57 -6.76
N GLU A 177 15.75 -13.34 -6.59
CA GLU A 177 17.00 -12.85 -7.20
C GLU A 177 18.25 -13.13 -6.34
N GLU A 178 18.07 -13.62 -5.10
CA GLU A 178 19.17 -13.82 -4.16
C GLU A 178 20.26 -14.78 -4.70
N ALA A 179 19.85 -15.92 -5.27
CA ALA A 179 20.80 -16.90 -5.78
C ALA A 179 21.63 -16.35 -6.96
N ALA A 180 20.96 -15.61 -7.87
CA ALA A 180 21.62 -14.98 -9.02
C ALA A 180 22.58 -13.87 -8.57
N PHE A 181 22.20 -13.09 -7.54
CA PHE A 181 23.03 -12.06 -6.96
C PHE A 181 24.29 -12.63 -6.30
N ARG A 182 24.15 -13.68 -5.48
CA ARG A 182 25.29 -14.39 -4.87
C ARG A 182 26.29 -14.89 -5.90
N LYS A 183 25.79 -15.50 -6.99
CA LYS A 183 26.63 -15.97 -8.09
C LYS A 183 27.39 -14.82 -8.75
N ALA A 184 26.71 -13.70 -9.04
CA ALA A 184 27.34 -12.52 -9.64
C ALA A 184 28.41 -11.91 -8.72
N LEU A 185 28.19 -11.86 -7.40
CA LEU A 185 29.20 -11.40 -6.45
C LEU A 185 30.41 -12.32 -6.41
N GLN A 186 30.20 -13.62 -6.49
CA GLN A 186 31.29 -14.61 -6.51
C GLN A 186 32.17 -14.44 -7.75
N GLU A 187 31.56 -14.26 -8.94
CA GLU A 187 32.28 -13.99 -10.19
C GLU A 187 33.01 -12.64 -10.14
N LEU A 188 32.35 -11.57 -9.65
CA LEU A 188 32.87 -10.22 -9.56
C LEU A 188 34.10 -10.09 -8.67
N SER A 189 34.18 -10.89 -7.61
CA SER A 189 35.17 -10.80 -6.56
C SER A 189 36.16 -11.96 -6.49
N ALA A 190 36.12 -12.87 -7.50
CA ALA A 190 36.85 -14.12 -7.48
C ALA A 190 36.62 -14.93 -6.19
N GLY A 191 35.39 -14.90 -5.68
CA GLY A 191 34.94 -15.63 -4.50
C GLY A 191 35.20 -14.96 -3.15
N SER A 192 35.76 -13.74 -3.12
CA SER A 192 36.06 -13.07 -1.86
C SER A 192 34.85 -12.42 -1.18
N LEU A 193 33.76 -12.15 -1.93
CA LEU A 193 32.53 -11.58 -1.38
C LEU A 193 31.49 -12.67 -1.14
N ALA A 194 31.09 -12.86 0.10
CA ALA A 194 30.07 -13.81 0.53
C ALA A 194 29.02 -13.10 1.41
N PRO A 195 27.87 -12.65 0.83
CA PRO A 195 26.85 -12.02 1.62
C PRO A 195 26.18 -13.00 2.59
N GLU A 196 25.87 -12.53 3.79
CA GLU A 196 25.10 -13.26 4.79
C GLU A 196 23.64 -12.83 4.72
N THR A 197 22.70 -13.80 4.74
CA THR A 197 21.27 -13.49 4.89
C THR A 197 20.97 -13.26 6.36
N THR A 198 20.67 -12.02 6.74
CA THR A 198 20.39 -11.63 8.13
C THR A 198 18.89 -11.58 8.45
N GLY A 199 18.03 -11.67 7.43
CA GLY A 199 16.59 -11.68 7.61
C GLY A 199 15.83 -11.65 6.30
N ALA A 200 14.51 -11.52 6.43
CA ALA A 200 13.60 -11.29 5.32
C ALA A 200 12.51 -10.31 5.74
N GLU A 201 12.01 -9.51 4.80
CA GLU A 201 10.90 -8.59 5.01
C GLU A 201 9.93 -8.62 3.83
N LEU A 202 8.67 -8.26 4.08
CA LEU A 202 7.69 -8.06 3.01
C LEU A 202 7.75 -6.62 2.53
N ARG A 203 7.81 -6.42 1.22
CA ARG A 203 7.79 -5.08 0.60
C ARG A 203 6.73 -5.01 -0.49
N GLY A 204 6.02 -3.88 -0.52
CA GLY A 204 5.08 -3.57 -1.58
C GLY A 204 5.81 -3.27 -2.89
N VAL A 205 5.52 -4.05 -3.91
CA VAL A 205 5.96 -3.77 -5.27
C VAL A 205 4.74 -3.30 -6.06
N ARG A 206 4.76 -2.05 -6.54
CA ARG A 206 3.63 -1.47 -7.25
C ARG A 206 3.34 -2.27 -8.52
N ILE A 207 2.06 -2.62 -8.72
CA ILE A 207 1.57 -3.40 -9.87
C ILE A 207 0.53 -2.64 -10.71
N ARG A 208 -0.11 -1.63 -10.13
CA ARG A 208 -1.06 -0.70 -10.80
C ARG A 208 -0.95 0.70 -10.23
#